data_bf90b7810e322aa553ff55f6c5da588e
#
_entry.id   bf90b7810e322aa553ff55f6c5da588e
#
_cell.length_a   1.000
_cell.length_b   1.000
_cell.length_c   1.000
_cell.angle_alpha   90.00
_cell.angle_beta   90.00
_cell.angle_gamma   90.00
#
_symmetry.space_group_name_H-M   'P 1'
#
loop_
_entity.id
_entity.type
_entity.pdbx_description
1 polymer ?
#
loop_
_entity_poly.entity_id
_entity_poly.type
_entity_poly.pdbx_seq_one_letter_code
_entity_poly.pdbx_strand_id
1 'polypeptide(L)'
;MCIRDRCIESEEDTRKLLENTDNSVKLTLDTGHMLFARGDSLKIYKEFKERIIHIHCKDMRKNILDKSLQNDYSFRKAFLEGAFTVPGDGCIDYKPFFDLLKAQNYSGWLVVEAEQDPAKANPLEYAKIGYNYLVKTLKSANIDIINN
;
A
#
# COMPACT_ATOMS: atom_id res chain seq x y z
N MET A 1 6.98 -13.97 -2.51
CA MET A 1 5.91 -14.18 -3.51
C MET A 1 4.61 -13.69 -2.87
N CYS A 2 4.04 -12.65 -3.40
CA CYS A 2 2.77 -12.14 -2.88
C CYS A 2 1.64 -13.14 -3.22
N ILE A 3 1.04 -13.74 -2.22
CA ILE A 3 -0.11 -14.67 -2.38
C ILE A 3 -1.32 -13.90 -2.93
N ARG A 4 -1.25 -12.59 -2.86
CA ARG A 4 -2.31 -11.63 -3.06
C ARG A 4 -2.83 -11.50 -4.50
N ASP A 5 -2.02 -11.83 -5.50
CA ASP A 5 -2.39 -11.64 -6.91
C ASP A 5 -3.36 -12.71 -7.43
N ARG A 6 -3.81 -13.64 -6.60
CA ARG A 6 -4.65 -14.77 -7.04
C ARG A 6 -5.68 -15.29 -6.05
N CYS A 7 -5.48 -15.17 -4.74
CA CYS A 7 -6.32 -15.85 -3.76
C CYS A 7 -6.80 -14.96 -2.61
N ILE A 8 -6.04 -13.91 -2.26
CA ILE A 8 -6.35 -13.00 -1.16
C ILE A 8 -6.11 -11.59 -1.64
N GLU A 9 -7.15 -10.96 -2.17
CA GLU A 9 -7.07 -9.62 -2.76
C GLU A 9 -7.94 -8.61 -2.02
N SER A 10 -9.17 -9.01 -1.68
CA SER A 10 -10.16 -8.13 -1.08
C SER A 10 -10.02 -7.99 0.43
N GLU A 11 -10.71 -6.98 0.99
CA GLU A 11 -10.89 -6.86 2.45
C GLU A 11 -11.50 -8.14 3.05
N GLU A 12 -12.48 -8.73 2.37
CA GLU A 12 -13.17 -9.94 2.84
C GLU A 12 -12.23 -11.13 2.90
N ASP A 13 -11.40 -11.35 1.86
CA ASP A 13 -10.40 -12.42 1.84
C ASP A 13 -9.36 -12.23 2.94
N THR A 14 -8.92 -10.99 3.14
CA THR A 14 -7.97 -10.63 4.20
C THR A 14 -8.56 -10.91 5.57
N ARG A 15 -9.82 -10.54 5.83
CA ARG A 15 -10.51 -10.87 7.08
C ARG A 15 -10.63 -12.36 7.27
N LYS A 16 -11.12 -13.09 6.27
CA LYS A 16 -11.24 -14.56 6.35
C LYS A 16 -9.92 -15.23 6.71
N LEU A 17 -8.82 -14.78 6.09
CA LEU A 17 -7.50 -15.32 6.41
C LEU A 17 -7.13 -15.03 7.87
N LEU A 18 -7.23 -13.78 8.30
CA LEU A 18 -6.77 -13.38 9.63
C LEU A 18 -7.65 -13.87 10.77
N GLU A 19 -8.95 -14.03 10.54
CA GLU A 19 -9.90 -14.57 11.51
C GLU A 19 -9.79 -16.10 11.66
N ASN A 20 -9.34 -16.81 10.62
CA ASN A 20 -9.20 -18.25 10.61
C ASN A 20 -7.75 -18.73 10.81
N THR A 21 -6.86 -17.86 11.21
CA THR A 21 -5.46 -18.17 11.51
C THR A 21 -5.07 -17.58 12.86
N ASP A 22 -4.10 -18.21 13.53
CA ASP A 22 -3.58 -17.71 14.80
C ASP A 22 -2.61 -16.51 14.61
N ASN A 23 -2.16 -15.94 15.73
CA ASN A 23 -1.30 -14.76 15.73
C ASN A 23 0.11 -14.97 15.15
N SER A 24 0.53 -16.17 14.80
CA SER A 24 1.80 -16.42 14.12
C SER A 24 1.76 -15.98 12.66
N VAL A 25 0.57 -16.00 12.05
CA VAL A 25 0.38 -15.49 10.70
C VAL A 25 0.28 -13.97 10.74
N LYS A 26 1.25 -13.27 10.19
CA LYS A 26 1.30 -11.81 10.12
C LYS A 26 1.05 -11.31 8.71
N LEU A 27 0.60 -10.07 8.60
CA LEU A 27 0.25 -9.42 7.34
C LEU A 27 1.27 -8.34 6.99
N THR A 28 1.74 -8.35 5.75
CA THR A 28 2.27 -7.17 5.09
C THR A 28 1.10 -6.45 4.41
N LEU A 29 0.73 -5.29 4.93
CA LEU A 29 -0.33 -4.46 4.35
C LEU A 29 0.24 -3.61 3.23
N ASP A 30 -0.31 -3.76 2.03
CA ASP A 30 0.06 -2.96 0.87
C ASP A 30 -1.10 -2.06 0.45
N THR A 31 -0.86 -0.75 0.49
CA THR A 31 -1.90 0.25 0.28
C THR A 31 -2.39 0.30 -1.17
N GLY A 32 -1.50 0.12 -2.15
CA GLY A 32 -1.86 0.14 -3.56
C GLY A 32 -2.64 -1.08 -4.00
N HIS A 33 -2.23 -2.27 -3.55
CA HIS A 33 -2.98 -3.48 -3.85
C HIS A 33 -4.36 -3.48 -3.18
N MET A 34 -4.45 -3.00 -1.95
CA MET A 34 -5.73 -2.87 -1.26
C MET A 34 -6.67 -1.94 -2.04
N LEU A 35 -6.15 -0.80 -2.52
CA LEU A 35 -6.94 0.13 -3.34
C LEU A 35 -7.34 -0.47 -4.69
N PHE A 36 -6.46 -1.21 -5.35
CA PHE A 36 -6.79 -1.92 -6.61
C PHE A 36 -7.92 -2.95 -6.41
N ALA A 37 -7.92 -3.64 -5.28
CA ALA A 37 -8.98 -4.56 -4.87
C ALA A 37 -10.24 -3.85 -4.32
N ARG A 38 -10.36 -2.54 -4.47
CA ARG A 38 -11.47 -1.69 -3.96
C ARG A 38 -11.63 -1.72 -2.45
N GLY A 39 -10.54 -2.05 -1.73
CA GLY A 39 -10.51 -2.09 -0.28
C GLY A 39 -9.95 -0.82 0.34
N ASP A 40 -10.07 -0.74 1.65
CA ASP A 40 -9.62 0.37 2.49
C ASP A 40 -8.55 -0.10 3.49
N SER A 41 -7.32 0.33 3.25
CA SER A 41 -6.18 0.01 4.13
C SER A 41 -6.35 0.52 5.56
N LEU A 42 -7.07 1.64 5.76
CA LEU A 42 -7.37 2.19 7.09
C LEU A 42 -8.27 1.24 7.90
N LYS A 43 -9.27 0.65 7.24
CA LYS A 43 -10.16 -0.33 7.90
C LYS A 43 -9.41 -1.57 8.31
N ILE A 44 -8.67 -2.18 7.38
CA ILE A 44 -7.89 -3.40 7.65
C ILE A 44 -6.87 -3.14 8.77
N TYR A 45 -6.19 -1.97 8.75
CA TYR A 45 -5.25 -1.64 9.81
C TYR A 45 -5.94 -1.50 11.18
N LYS A 46 -7.09 -0.84 11.25
CA LYS A 46 -7.85 -0.69 12.51
C LYS A 46 -8.29 -2.02 13.11
N GLU A 47 -8.73 -2.95 12.25
CA GLU A 47 -9.24 -4.26 12.67
C GLU A 47 -8.12 -5.22 13.10
N PHE A 48 -6.97 -5.18 12.41
CA PHE A 48 -5.93 -6.20 12.56
C PHE A 48 -4.52 -5.65 12.86
N LYS A 49 -4.42 -4.48 13.52
CA LYS A 49 -3.15 -3.81 13.78
C LYS A 49 -2.08 -4.72 14.42
N GLU A 50 -2.48 -5.63 15.32
CA GLU A 50 -1.56 -6.57 15.99
C GLU A 50 -1.01 -7.66 15.06
N ARG A 51 -1.62 -7.81 13.89
CA ARG A 51 -1.23 -8.76 12.85
C ARG A 51 -0.40 -8.09 11.75
N ILE A 52 -0.40 -6.75 11.67
CA ILE A 52 0.30 -5.99 10.63
C ILE A 52 1.65 -5.55 11.16
N ILE A 53 2.70 -6.16 10.62
CA ILE A 53 4.08 -5.92 11.04
C ILE A 53 4.92 -5.19 9.99
N HIS A 54 4.38 -5.05 8.79
CA HIS A 54 5.07 -4.48 7.65
C HIS A 54 4.07 -3.76 6.74
N ILE A 55 4.45 -2.62 6.21
CA ILE A 55 3.57 -1.84 5.33
C ILE A 55 4.32 -1.49 4.04
N HIS A 56 3.75 -1.88 2.92
CA HIS A 56 4.14 -1.39 1.61
C HIS A 56 3.33 -0.14 1.28
N CYS A 57 4.03 0.96 1.15
CA CYS A 57 3.48 2.23 0.70
C CYS A 57 3.57 2.27 -0.84
N LYS A 58 2.56 1.72 -1.48
CA LYS A 58 2.37 1.72 -2.93
C LYS A 58 1.16 2.58 -3.26
N ASP A 59 1.23 3.33 -4.33
CA ASP A 59 0.17 4.23 -4.75
C ASP A 59 -0.37 3.86 -6.13
N MET A 60 -1.43 4.53 -6.54
CA MET A 60 -2.07 4.27 -7.84
C MET A 60 -2.43 5.57 -8.54
N ARG A 61 -2.22 5.62 -9.86
CA ARG A 61 -2.68 6.73 -10.68
C ARG A 61 -4.18 6.63 -10.93
N LYS A 62 -4.91 7.62 -10.39
CA LYS A 62 -6.39 7.63 -10.35
C LYS A 62 -7.04 7.37 -11.72
N ASN A 63 -6.59 8.05 -12.75
CA ASN A 63 -7.15 7.92 -14.10
C ASN A 63 -7.00 6.50 -14.68
N ILE A 64 -5.87 5.84 -14.40
CA ILE A 64 -5.62 4.48 -14.88
C ILE A 64 -6.32 3.46 -14.01
N LEU A 65 -6.38 3.71 -12.68
CA LEU A 65 -7.18 2.89 -11.77
C LEU A 65 -8.66 2.88 -12.21
N ASP A 66 -9.26 4.05 -12.41
CA ASP A 66 -10.66 4.16 -12.82
C ASP A 66 -10.91 3.42 -14.14
N LYS A 67 -10.05 3.61 -15.13
CA LYS A 67 -10.11 2.89 -16.41
C LYS A 67 -9.99 1.37 -16.21
N SER A 68 -9.10 0.93 -15.32
CA SER A 68 -8.90 -0.49 -15.03
C SER A 68 -10.13 -1.12 -14.38
N LEU A 69 -10.74 -0.41 -13.42
CA LEU A 69 -11.94 -0.87 -12.73
C LEU A 69 -13.19 -0.88 -13.63
N GLN A 70 -13.32 0.10 -14.52
CA GLN A 70 -14.43 0.18 -15.48
C GLN A 70 -14.38 -0.91 -16.55
N ASN A 71 -13.18 -1.32 -16.96
CA ASN A 71 -12.99 -2.29 -18.03
C ASN A 71 -12.54 -3.67 -17.52
N ASP A 72 -12.63 -3.90 -16.22
CA ASP A 72 -12.25 -5.16 -15.58
C ASP A 72 -10.86 -5.66 -16.01
N TYR A 73 -9.85 -4.76 -15.92
CA TYR A 73 -8.50 -5.12 -16.28
C TYR A 73 -7.93 -6.15 -15.32
N SER A 74 -7.27 -7.17 -15.88
CA SER A 74 -6.41 -8.03 -15.07
C SER A 74 -5.29 -7.20 -14.42
N PHE A 75 -4.77 -7.68 -13.29
CA PHE A 75 -3.61 -7.07 -12.62
C PHE A 75 -2.47 -6.76 -13.59
N ARG A 76 -2.09 -7.75 -14.41
CA ARG A 76 -1.02 -7.57 -15.40
C ARG A 76 -1.32 -6.44 -16.40
N LYS A 77 -2.56 -6.33 -16.87
CA LYS A 77 -2.93 -5.26 -17.80
C LYS A 77 -2.87 -3.90 -17.11
N ALA A 78 -3.41 -3.78 -15.91
CA ALA A 78 -3.33 -2.56 -15.12
C ALA A 78 -1.88 -2.13 -14.85
N PHE A 79 -1.01 -3.08 -14.49
CA PHE A 79 0.43 -2.86 -14.34
C PHE A 79 1.07 -2.30 -15.62
N LEU A 80 0.86 -2.95 -16.77
CA LEU A 80 1.45 -2.54 -18.06
C LEU A 80 0.93 -1.16 -18.53
N GLU A 81 -0.30 -0.81 -18.17
CA GLU A 81 -0.88 0.53 -18.41
C GLU A 81 -0.33 1.59 -17.44
N GLY A 82 0.42 1.17 -16.41
CA GLY A 82 1.05 2.06 -15.44
C GLY A 82 0.12 2.51 -14.31
N ALA A 83 -0.81 1.66 -13.89
CA ALA A 83 -1.74 1.96 -12.79
C ALA A 83 -1.01 2.15 -11.46
N PHE A 84 0.00 1.32 -11.19
CA PHE A 84 0.77 1.35 -9.95
C PHE A 84 1.89 2.38 -10.00
N THR A 85 2.12 3.03 -8.88
CA THR A 85 3.16 4.04 -8.72
C THR A 85 3.62 4.16 -7.25
N VAL A 86 4.49 5.12 -6.96
CA VAL A 86 4.98 5.43 -5.62
C VAL A 86 4.11 6.48 -4.92
N PRO A 87 4.13 6.56 -3.59
CA PRO A 87 3.50 7.65 -2.84
C PRO A 87 3.91 9.02 -3.36
N GLY A 88 2.92 9.89 -3.54
CA GLY A 88 3.12 11.25 -4.05
C GLY A 88 3.04 11.41 -5.57
N ASP A 89 3.02 10.30 -6.33
CA ASP A 89 2.72 10.28 -7.77
C ASP A 89 1.37 9.61 -8.07
N GLY A 90 0.62 9.25 -7.04
CA GLY A 90 -0.69 8.62 -7.12
C GLY A 90 -1.81 9.41 -6.45
N CYS A 91 -2.85 8.71 -6.04
CA CYS A 91 -4.06 9.32 -5.49
C CYS A 91 -4.31 9.02 -4.00
N ILE A 92 -3.47 8.23 -3.34
CA ILE A 92 -3.65 7.90 -1.93
C ILE A 92 -3.20 9.08 -1.08
N ASP A 93 -4.12 9.60 -0.25
CA ASP A 93 -3.76 10.52 0.82
C ASP A 93 -3.23 9.72 2.02
N TYR A 94 -1.93 9.77 2.24
CA TYR A 94 -1.26 9.06 3.33
C TYR A 94 -1.40 9.74 4.69
N LYS A 95 -1.81 11.01 4.74
CA LYS A 95 -1.87 11.75 6.03
C LYS A 95 -2.81 11.07 7.04
N PRO A 96 -4.07 10.72 6.68
CA PRO A 96 -4.96 10.01 7.61
C PRO A 96 -4.43 8.64 8.04
N PHE A 97 -3.73 7.94 7.15
CA PHE A 97 -3.13 6.65 7.46
C PHE A 97 -1.99 6.80 8.49
N PHE A 98 -1.11 7.77 8.30
CA PHE A 98 -0.01 8.03 9.25
C PHE A 98 -0.52 8.57 10.59
N ASP A 99 -1.55 9.42 10.61
CA ASP A 99 -2.17 9.82 11.87
C ASP A 99 -2.70 8.61 12.65
N LEU A 100 -3.27 7.63 11.95
CA LEU A 100 -3.72 6.39 12.55
C LEU A 100 -2.55 5.53 13.07
N LEU A 101 -1.46 5.38 12.29
CA LEU A 101 -0.26 4.66 12.72
C LEU A 101 0.31 5.28 14.01
N LYS A 102 0.39 6.61 14.06
CA LYS A 102 0.83 7.33 15.26
C LYS A 102 -0.07 7.07 16.47
N ALA A 103 -1.37 7.23 16.29
CA ALA A 103 -2.35 7.03 17.35
C ALA A 103 -2.33 5.59 17.91
N GLN A 104 -1.88 4.62 17.12
CA GLN A 104 -1.78 3.21 17.48
C GLN A 104 -0.35 2.78 17.88
N ASN A 105 0.60 3.73 17.97
CA ASN A 105 2.01 3.48 18.30
C ASN A 105 2.67 2.42 17.38
N TYR A 106 2.39 2.49 16.08
CA TYR A 106 3.01 1.57 15.13
C TYR A 106 4.53 1.71 15.16
N SER A 107 5.21 0.58 15.27
CA SER A 107 6.66 0.47 15.16
C SER A 107 6.99 -0.64 14.17
N GLY A 108 7.46 -0.28 13.00
CA GLY A 108 7.76 -1.23 11.92
C GLY A 108 8.23 -0.51 10.66
N TRP A 109 8.33 -1.25 9.59
CA TRP A 109 8.81 -0.75 8.31
C TRP A 109 7.70 -0.14 7.47
N LEU A 110 7.99 1.02 6.90
CA LEU A 110 7.23 1.64 5.81
C LEU A 110 8.09 1.59 4.55
N VAL A 111 7.75 0.74 3.64
CA VAL A 111 8.55 0.48 2.44
C VAL A 111 7.94 1.18 1.24
N VAL A 112 8.70 2.05 0.60
CA VAL A 112 8.33 2.59 -0.72
C VAL A 112 8.40 1.46 -1.72
N GLU A 113 7.28 1.12 -2.30
CA GLU A 113 7.20 0.12 -3.34
C GLU A 113 6.49 0.67 -4.58
N ALA A 114 6.99 0.30 -5.74
CA ALA A 114 6.37 0.62 -7.02
C ALA A 114 6.42 -0.61 -7.90
N GLU A 115 5.30 -1.04 -8.42
CA GLU A 115 5.25 -2.02 -9.49
C GLU A 115 5.08 -1.28 -10.81
N GLN A 116 6.21 -0.95 -11.43
CA GLN A 116 6.27 -0.13 -12.64
C GLN A 116 7.21 -0.76 -13.67
N ASP A 117 6.88 -0.53 -14.94
CA ASP A 117 7.79 -0.88 -16.06
C ASP A 117 9.02 0.04 -16.00
N PRO A 118 10.23 -0.48 -15.76
CA PRO A 118 11.45 0.33 -15.65
C PRO A 118 11.81 1.08 -16.94
N ALA A 119 11.29 0.65 -18.09
CA ALA A 119 11.44 1.38 -19.34
C ALA A 119 10.62 2.67 -19.39
N LYS A 120 9.57 2.76 -18.59
CA LYS A 120 8.67 3.93 -18.51
C LYS A 120 8.88 4.78 -17.26
N ALA A 121 9.36 4.14 -16.19
CA ALA A 121 9.51 4.76 -14.88
C ALA A 121 10.89 4.39 -14.31
N ASN A 122 11.84 5.31 -14.31
CA ASN A 122 13.17 5.08 -13.76
C ASN A 122 13.09 4.72 -12.29
N PRO A 123 13.53 3.52 -11.86
CA PRO A 123 13.34 3.06 -10.48
C PRO A 123 13.95 3.98 -9.41
N LEU A 124 15.13 4.54 -9.67
CA LEU A 124 15.80 5.42 -8.72
C LEU A 124 15.07 6.76 -8.55
N GLU A 125 14.57 7.33 -9.65
CA GLU A 125 13.82 8.58 -9.60
C GLU A 125 12.51 8.40 -8.85
N TYR A 126 11.77 7.35 -9.15
CA TYR A 126 10.51 7.04 -8.48
C TYR A 126 10.71 6.68 -7.01
N ALA A 127 11.75 5.92 -6.66
CA ALA A 127 12.09 5.66 -5.26
C ALA A 127 12.35 6.97 -4.48
N LYS A 128 13.04 7.94 -5.08
CA LYS A 128 13.27 9.27 -4.48
C LYS A 128 11.97 10.06 -4.30
N ILE A 129 11.06 10.03 -5.29
CA ILE A 129 9.75 10.68 -5.20
C ILE A 129 8.99 10.12 -4.00
N GLY A 130 8.81 8.79 -3.94
CA GLY A 130 8.10 8.13 -2.86
C GLY A 130 8.72 8.36 -1.49
N TYR A 131 10.03 8.23 -1.37
CA TYR A 131 10.76 8.49 -0.12
C TYR A 131 10.55 9.93 0.37
N ASN A 132 10.77 10.91 -0.49
CA ASN A 132 10.63 12.32 -0.13
C ASN A 132 9.20 12.67 0.30
N TYR A 133 8.20 12.13 -0.40
CA TYR A 133 6.81 12.30 -0.02
C TYR A 133 6.50 11.68 1.35
N LEU A 134 6.93 10.43 1.58
CA LEU A 134 6.72 9.76 2.87
C LEU A 134 7.37 10.52 4.01
N VAL A 135 8.66 10.91 3.87
CA VAL A 135 9.37 11.68 4.90
C VAL A 135 8.65 12.98 5.24
N LYS A 136 8.19 13.73 4.22
CA LYS A 136 7.44 14.97 4.42
C LYS A 136 6.13 14.71 5.17
N THR A 137 5.38 13.69 4.76
CA THR A 137 4.06 13.38 5.33
C THR A 137 4.18 12.81 6.74
N LEU A 138 5.16 11.95 7.01
CA LEU A 138 5.46 11.44 8.36
C LEU A 138 5.82 12.58 9.33
N LYS A 139 6.65 13.53 8.90
CA LYS A 139 6.95 14.72 9.70
C LYS A 139 5.69 15.54 10.02
N SER A 140 4.79 15.70 9.05
CA SER A 140 3.52 16.41 9.27
C SER A 140 2.56 15.67 10.23
N ALA A 141 2.73 14.36 10.37
CA ALA A 141 2.04 13.52 11.35
C ALA A 141 2.79 13.42 12.69
N ASN A 142 3.91 14.11 12.85
CA ASN A 142 4.82 14.05 14.02
C ASN A 142 5.29 12.60 14.33
N ILE A 143 5.63 11.84 13.30
CA ILE A 143 6.21 10.50 13.40
C ILE A 143 7.72 10.60 13.17
N ASP A 144 8.48 10.07 14.12
CA ASP A 144 9.93 10.00 14.03
C ASP A 144 10.36 8.84 13.13
N ILE A 145 11.34 9.12 12.27
CA ILE A 145 11.96 8.12 11.41
C ILE A 145 13.28 7.70 12.08
N ILE A 146 13.40 6.43 12.42
CA ILE A 146 14.64 5.88 12.96
C ILE A 146 15.50 5.48 11.77
N ASN A 147 16.62 6.16 11.61
CA ASN A 147 17.67 5.77 10.67
C ASN A 147 18.64 4.83 11.42
N ASN A 148 18.62 3.56 11.04
CA ASN A 148 19.60 2.58 11.51
C ASN A 148 20.82 2.59 10.62
#